data_c8915d33a66ed89d9b3e68ab35045289
#
_entry.id   c8915d33a66ed89d9b3e68ab35045289
#
_cell.length_a   1.000
_cell.length_b   1.000
_cell.length_c   1.000
_cell.angle_alpha   90.00
_cell.angle_beta   90.00
_cell.angle_gamma   90.00
#
_symmetry.space_group_name_H-M   'P 1'
#
loop_
_entity.id
_entity.type
_entity.pdbx_description
1 polymer ?
#
loop_
_entity_poly.entity_id
_entity_poly.type
_entity_poly.pdbx_seq_one_letter_code
_entity_poly.pdbx_strand_id
1 'polypeptide(L)'
;GNNLKYTPFFLGFLVVEKNGDLNIFSQCDIKYIKDNLRNHLFYKLEQYLSKFKNKNVAINNKNCPSIIYNKLKHISAKVENSFSFLQEKATIKHNKEIQHIRRCHISDGVALANFFYWIENNIQKQKITEYDASEKLKNFRAENKNFICESFPTIAATGSNGAIIHYRPDEKKSKIIDTKKLFLIDSGG
;
A
#
# COMPACT_ATOMS: atom_id res chain seq x y z
N GLY A 1 -3.52 7.84 13.88
CA GLY A 1 -4.29 7.91 12.66
C GLY A 1 -4.74 6.52 12.25
N ASN A 2 -5.94 6.39 11.72
CA ASN A 2 -6.48 5.13 11.21
C ASN A 2 -5.77 4.77 9.90
N ASN A 3 -4.54 4.29 10.00
CA ASN A 3 -3.85 3.74 8.85
C ASN A 3 -4.52 2.43 8.45
N LEU A 4 -4.81 2.29 7.19
CA LEU A 4 -5.23 1.00 6.65
C LEU A 4 -4.12 -0.01 6.94
N LYS A 5 -4.49 -1.17 7.49
CA LYS A 5 -3.53 -2.23 7.78
C LYS A 5 -2.80 -2.61 6.49
N TYR A 6 -1.50 -2.80 6.55
CA TYR A 6 -0.63 -3.08 5.40
C TYR A 6 -0.55 -1.98 4.32
N THR A 7 -1.06 -0.78 4.60
CA THR A 7 -1.06 0.32 3.64
C THR A 7 -0.62 1.59 4.36
N PRO A 8 0.67 1.95 4.31
CA PRO A 8 1.23 3.07 5.08
C PRO A 8 0.92 4.42 4.41
N PHE A 9 -0.30 4.60 3.92
CA PHE A 9 -0.76 5.85 3.31
C PHE A 9 -1.91 6.45 4.10
N PHE A 10 -2.01 7.76 4.07
CA PHE A 10 -3.18 8.46 4.59
C PHE A 10 -4.26 8.57 3.50
N LEU A 11 -5.51 8.64 3.93
CA LEU A 11 -6.63 8.90 3.02
C LEU A 11 -6.70 10.40 2.72
N GLY A 12 -6.74 10.73 1.43
CA GLY A 12 -6.80 12.12 1.01
C GLY A 12 -6.99 12.28 -0.49
N PHE A 13 -7.22 13.52 -0.91
CA PHE A 13 -7.23 13.91 -2.30
C PHE A 13 -6.09 14.91 -2.54
N LEU A 14 -5.44 14.77 -3.67
CA LEU A 14 -4.45 15.73 -4.15
C LEU A 14 -5.02 16.44 -5.38
N VAL A 15 -5.05 17.76 -5.32
CA VAL A 15 -5.33 18.59 -6.48
C VAL A 15 -4.04 19.28 -6.91
N VAL A 16 -3.67 19.08 -8.17
CA VAL A 16 -2.52 19.73 -8.81
C VAL A 16 -3.06 20.83 -9.71
N GLU A 17 -2.71 22.06 -9.43
CA GLU A 17 -3.10 23.21 -10.25
C GLU A 17 -2.15 23.38 -11.44
N LYS A 18 -2.60 24.07 -12.48
CA LYS A 18 -1.83 24.29 -13.72
C LYS A 18 -0.50 25.03 -13.46
N ASN A 19 -0.45 25.88 -12.46
CA ASN A 19 0.76 26.60 -12.02
C ASN A 19 1.74 25.77 -11.19
N GLY A 20 1.40 24.51 -10.89
CA GLY A 20 2.20 23.60 -10.08
C GLY A 20 1.89 23.62 -8.59
N ASP A 21 0.93 24.43 -8.14
CA ASP A 21 0.46 24.40 -6.75
C ASP A 21 -0.22 23.07 -6.43
N LEU A 22 0.09 22.52 -5.27
CA LEU A 22 -0.41 21.26 -4.76
C LEU A 22 -1.35 21.53 -3.58
N ASN A 23 -2.58 21.03 -3.66
CA ASN A 23 -3.56 21.13 -2.58
C ASN A 23 -3.93 19.72 -2.12
N ILE A 24 -3.56 19.36 -0.89
CA ILE A 24 -3.93 18.09 -0.27
C ILE A 24 -5.13 18.31 0.65
N PHE A 25 -6.12 17.46 0.53
CA PHE A 25 -7.29 17.40 1.40
C PHE A 25 -7.28 16.09 2.16
N SER A 26 -7.05 16.13 3.47
CA SER A 26 -6.94 14.94 4.31
C SER A 26 -7.51 15.14 5.70
N GLN A 27 -7.65 14.05 6.45
CA GLN A 27 -8.00 14.10 7.87
C GLN A 27 -6.77 14.33 8.76
N CYS A 28 -5.56 14.24 8.19
CA CYS A 28 -4.30 14.36 8.92
C CYS A 28 -3.69 15.75 8.70
N ASP A 29 -3.10 16.29 9.76
CA ASP A 29 -2.23 17.45 9.65
C ASP A 29 -0.86 16.99 9.12
N ILE A 30 -0.52 17.39 7.89
CA ILE A 30 0.73 17.02 7.22
C ILE A 30 1.78 18.06 7.56
N LYS A 31 2.69 17.72 8.48
CA LYS A 31 3.70 18.63 9.01
C LYS A 31 4.88 18.91 8.06
N TYR A 32 5.16 18.00 7.11
CA TYR A 32 6.27 18.16 6.15
C TYR A 32 5.73 18.64 4.81
N ILE A 33 5.57 19.95 4.69
CA ILE A 33 5.02 20.58 3.51
C ILE A 33 6.15 21.31 2.77
N LYS A 34 6.24 21.11 1.45
CA LYS A 34 7.08 21.94 0.57
C LYS A 34 6.36 23.26 0.29
N ASP A 35 7.11 24.30 -0.10
CA ASP A 35 6.59 25.65 -0.29
C ASP A 35 5.36 25.77 -1.20
N ASN A 36 5.23 24.88 -2.19
CA ASN A 36 4.10 24.83 -3.11
C ASN A 36 2.99 23.84 -2.72
N LEU A 37 3.06 23.25 -1.52
CA LEU A 37 2.07 22.30 -1.03
C LEU A 37 1.24 22.90 0.09
N ARG A 38 -0.09 22.96 -0.10
CA ARG A 38 -1.06 23.43 0.89
C ARG A 38 -1.84 22.25 1.45
N ASN A 39 -1.89 22.15 2.78
CA ASN A 39 -2.71 21.15 3.45
C ASN A 39 -4.05 21.75 3.88
N HIS A 40 -5.12 21.04 3.58
CA HIS A 40 -6.49 21.42 3.92
C HIS A 40 -7.18 20.27 4.64
N LEU A 41 -8.06 20.59 5.56
CA LEU A 41 -8.95 19.60 6.14
C LEU A 41 -9.95 19.11 5.10
N PHE A 42 -10.28 17.82 5.17
CA PHE A 42 -11.08 17.11 4.17
C PHE A 42 -12.41 17.78 3.84
N TYR A 43 -13.10 18.37 4.84
CA TYR A 43 -14.37 19.05 4.64
C TYR A 43 -14.28 20.30 3.73
N LYS A 44 -13.08 20.86 3.56
CA LYS A 44 -12.88 22.03 2.65
C LYS A 44 -12.82 21.64 1.18
N LEU A 45 -12.74 20.34 0.87
CA LEU A 45 -12.72 19.88 -0.53
C LEU A 45 -13.95 20.34 -1.30
N GLU A 46 -15.11 20.22 -0.71
CA GLU A 46 -16.37 20.62 -1.38
C GLU A 46 -16.42 22.11 -1.71
N GLN A 47 -15.97 22.96 -0.78
CA GLN A 47 -15.83 24.38 -1.00
C GLN A 47 -14.80 24.69 -2.10
N TYR A 48 -13.67 23.98 -2.07
CA TYR A 48 -12.63 24.13 -3.10
C TYR A 48 -13.14 23.77 -4.50
N LEU A 49 -13.90 22.70 -4.63
CA LEU A 49 -14.51 22.28 -5.91
C LEU A 49 -15.44 23.36 -6.50
N SER A 50 -15.98 24.26 -5.69
CA SER A 50 -16.82 25.37 -6.17
C SER A 50 -16.08 26.34 -7.11
N LYS A 51 -14.75 26.32 -7.15
CA LYS A 51 -13.93 27.04 -8.14
C LYS A 51 -14.22 26.60 -9.59
N PHE A 52 -14.76 25.39 -9.76
CA PHE A 52 -15.09 24.81 -11.07
C PHE A 52 -16.54 25.12 -11.54
N LYS A 53 -17.21 26.02 -10.83
CA LYS A 53 -18.56 26.46 -11.24
C LYS A 53 -18.53 26.97 -12.69
N ASN A 54 -19.46 26.46 -13.49
CA ASN A 54 -19.59 26.78 -14.92
C ASN A 54 -18.34 26.46 -15.76
N LYS A 55 -17.47 25.57 -15.29
CA LYS A 55 -16.32 25.06 -16.06
C LYS A 55 -16.64 23.68 -16.64
N ASN A 56 -16.03 23.36 -17.78
CA ASN A 56 -16.03 21.99 -18.28
C ASN A 56 -15.01 21.19 -17.50
N VAL A 57 -15.41 20.02 -17.01
CA VAL A 57 -14.57 19.17 -16.15
C VAL A 57 -14.51 17.77 -16.74
N ALA A 58 -13.31 17.27 -16.95
CA ALA A 58 -13.06 15.89 -17.33
C ALA A 58 -12.76 15.06 -16.08
N ILE A 59 -13.40 13.93 -15.93
CA ILE A 59 -13.21 12.98 -14.82
C ILE A 59 -13.11 11.55 -15.35
N ASN A 60 -12.48 10.68 -14.58
CA ASN A 60 -12.56 9.25 -14.82
C ASN A 60 -13.69 8.66 -13.99
N ASN A 61 -14.81 8.33 -14.64
CA ASN A 61 -16.02 7.82 -13.97
C ASN A 61 -15.78 6.53 -13.17
N LYS A 62 -14.78 5.73 -13.55
CA LYS A 62 -14.46 4.47 -12.85
C LYS A 62 -13.81 4.69 -11.49
N ASN A 63 -13.10 5.82 -11.33
CA ASN A 63 -12.27 6.08 -10.15
C ASN A 63 -12.65 7.35 -9.41
N CYS A 64 -13.60 8.14 -9.92
CA CYS A 64 -14.06 9.35 -9.26
C CYS A 64 -15.04 9.00 -8.14
N PRO A 65 -14.77 9.37 -6.88
CA PRO A 65 -15.70 9.18 -5.79
C PRO A 65 -17.03 9.88 -6.06
N SER A 66 -18.15 9.25 -5.70
CA SER A 66 -19.50 9.75 -5.95
C SER A 66 -19.73 11.15 -5.37
N ILE A 67 -19.15 11.47 -4.23
CA ILE A 67 -19.26 12.80 -3.60
C ILE A 67 -18.67 13.90 -4.51
N ILE A 68 -17.53 13.63 -5.12
CA ILE A 68 -16.87 14.56 -6.06
C ILE A 68 -17.68 14.66 -7.35
N TYR A 69 -18.09 13.52 -7.90
CA TYR A 69 -18.89 13.46 -9.10
C TYR A 69 -20.18 14.26 -8.97
N ASN A 70 -20.95 14.02 -7.91
CA ASN A 70 -22.23 14.70 -7.67
C ASN A 70 -22.04 16.21 -7.50
N LYS A 71 -21.02 16.63 -6.76
CA LYS A 71 -20.71 18.05 -6.61
C LYS A 71 -20.39 18.70 -7.94
N LEU A 72 -19.51 18.11 -8.74
CA LEU A 72 -19.13 18.65 -10.05
C LEU A 72 -20.31 18.67 -11.01
N LYS A 73 -21.16 17.64 -11.00
CA LYS A 73 -22.37 17.60 -11.82
C LYS A 73 -23.35 18.75 -11.52
N HIS A 74 -23.43 19.17 -10.27
CA HIS A 74 -24.30 20.29 -9.87
C HIS A 74 -23.75 21.68 -10.24
N ILE A 75 -22.42 21.83 -10.27
CA ILE A 75 -21.82 23.18 -10.40
C ILE A 75 -21.16 23.40 -11.76
N SER A 76 -20.75 22.34 -12.46
CA SER A 76 -20.00 22.45 -13.73
C SER A 76 -20.94 22.65 -14.92
N ALA A 77 -20.46 23.36 -15.94
CA ALA A 77 -21.18 23.51 -17.21
C ALA A 77 -21.30 22.17 -17.94
N LYS A 78 -20.25 21.36 -17.90
CA LYS A 78 -20.21 20.02 -18.49
C LYS A 78 -19.26 19.11 -17.72
N VAL A 79 -19.70 17.87 -17.46
CA VAL A 79 -18.85 16.81 -16.90
C VAL A 79 -18.68 15.73 -17.96
N GLU A 80 -17.47 15.51 -18.41
CA GLU A 80 -17.11 14.52 -19.43
C GLU A 80 -16.33 13.35 -18.81
N ASN A 81 -16.57 12.15 -19.34
CA ASN A 81 -15.74 11.00 -18.99
C ASN A 81 -14.43 11.06 -19.78
N SER A 82 -13.31 10.97 -19.08
CA SER A 82 -11.98 10.98 -19.67
C SER A 82 -11.07 10.00 -18.99
N PHE A 83 -10.05 9.55 -19.72
CA PHE A 83 -8.98 8.75 -19.12
C PHE A 83 -8.15 9.60 -18.16
N SER A 84 -7.72 9.02 -17.04
CA SER A 84 -6.91 9.74 -16.07
C SER A 84 -5.46 9.90 -16.55
N PHE A 85 -5.10 11.09 -16.96
CA PHE A 85 -3.74 11.45 -17.31
C PHE A 85 -2.74 11.15 -16.17
N LEU A 86 -3.14 11.36 -14.90
CA LEU A 86 -2.30 11.08 -13.75
C LEU A 86 -2.01 9.58 -13.61
N GLN A 87 -3.01 8.72 -13.83
CA GLN A 87 -2.82 7.27 -13.80
C GLN A 87 -1.88 6.81 -14.91
N GLU A 88 -2.04 7.34 -16.12
CA GLU A 88 -1.14 7.03 -17.23
C GLU A 88 0.31 7.41 -16.89
N LYS A 89 0.54 8.62 -16.41
CA LYS A 89 1.88 9.08 -16.02
C LYS A 89 2.48 8.26 -14.86
N ALA A 90 1.66 7.84 -13.90
CA ALA A 90 2.11 7.02 -12.78
C ALA A 90 2.56 5.60 -13.19
N THR A 91 2.16 5.11 -14.38
CA THR A 91 2.64 3.80 -14.88
C THR A 91 4.12 3.81 -15.25
N ILE A 92 4.65 4.97 -15.65
CA ILE A 92 6.06 5.15 -16.01
C ILE A 92 6.81 5.68 -14.80
N LYS A 93 7.60 4.81 -14.15
CA LYS A 93 8.34 5.15 -12.94
C LYS A 93 9.51 6.08 -13.23
N HIS A 94 9.68 7.08 -12.39
CA HIS A 94 10.83 7.97 -12.42
C HIS A 94 12.11 7.26 -11.95
N ASN A 95 13.29 7.69 -12.41
CA ASN A 95 14.57 7.06 -12.06
C ASN A 95 14.80 6.92 -10.53
N LYS A 96 14.39 7.91 -9.74
CA LYS A 96 14.49 7.84 -8.27
C LYS A 96 13.57 6.75 -7.69
N GLU A 97 12.35 6.60 -8.20
CA GLU A 97 11.44 5.52 -7.79
C GLU A 97 12.04 4.16 -8.11
N ILE A 98 12.61 3.98 -9.31
CA ILE A 98 13.29 2.74 -9.70
C ILE A 98 14.46 2.42 -8.75
N GLN A 99 15.27 3.41 -8.40
CA GLN A 99 16.37 3.23 -7.45
C GLN A 99 15.86 2.84 -6.06
N HIS A 100 14.78 3.45 -5.58
CA HIS A 100 14.15 3.08 -4.30
C HIS A 100 13.60 1.66 -4.33
N ILE A 101 12.87 1.28 -5.39
CA ILE A 101 12.36 -0.07 -5.58
C ILE A 101 13.50 -1.09 -5.54
N ARG A 102 14.59 -0.87 -6.28
CA ARG A 102 15.76 -1.76 -6.27
C ARG A 102 16.35 -1.92 -4.87
N ARG A 103 16.49 -0.83 -4.11
CA ARG A 103 17.01 -0.89 -2.72
C ARG A 103 16.06 -1.66 -1.81
N CYS A 104 14.75 -1.44 -1.93
CA CYS A 104 13.76 -2.19 -1.16
C CYS A 104 13.86 -3.69 -1.44
N HIS A 105 13.95 -4.10 -2.70
CA HIS A 105 14.07 -5.51 -3.07
C HIS A 105 15.37 -6.14 -2.58
N ILE A 106 16.49 -5.40 -2.57
CA ILE A 106 17.75 -5.91 -1.98
C ILE A 106 17.58 -6.14 -0.47
N SER A 107 16.99 -5.17 0.25
CA SER A 107 16.77 -5.29 1.69
C SER A 107 15.79 -6.42 2.03
N ASP A 108 14.73 -6.58 1.25
CA ASP A 108 13.77 -7.67 1.41
C ASP A 108 14.42 -9.04 1.10
N GLY A 109 15.24 -9.10 0.06
CA GLY A 109 16.02 -10.29 -0.28
C GLY A 109 16.97 -10.74 0.84
N VAL A 110 17.61 -9.81 1.54
CA VAL A 110 18.41 -10.10 2.72
C VAL A 110 17.56 -10.71 3.83
N ALA A 111 16.38 -10.15 4.11
CA ALA A 111 15.47 -10.70 5.11
C ALA A 111 15.01 -12.12 4.76
N LEU A 112 14.68 -12.36 3.50
CA LEU A 112 14.33 -13.69 2.99
C LEU A 112 15.51 -14.68 3.10
N ALA A 113 16.72 -14.28 2.72
CA ALA A 113 17.90 -15.13 2.85
C ALA A 113 18.16 -15.53 4.30
N ASN A 114 18.06 -14.58 5.23
CA ASN A 114 18.17 -14.84 6.66
C ASN A 114 17.06 -15.78 7.17
N PHE A 115 15.85 -15.62 6.67
CA PHE A 115 14.73 -16.50 7.00
C PHE A 115 14.97 -17.93 6.50
N PHE A 116 15.39 -18.12 5.26
CA PHE A 116 15.67 -19.45 4.72
C PHE A 116 16.84 -20.12 5.47
N TYR A 117 17.90 -19.38 5.73
CA TYR A 117 18.99 -19.88 6.56
C TYR A 117 18.50 -20.30 7.95
N TRP A 118 17.66 -19.48 8.58
CA TRP A 118 17.13 -19.80 9.91
C TRP A 118 16.22 -21.03 9.88
N ILE A 119 15.29 -21.15 8.95
CA ILE A 119 14.35 -22.27 8.92
C ILE A 119 15.07 -23.58 8.64
N GLU A 120 16.01 -23.61 7.69
CA GLU A 120 16.81 -24.81 7.38
C GLU A 120 17.62 -25.31 8.59
N ASN A 121 18.19 -24.41 9.37
CA ASN A 121 18.99 -24.77 10.54
C ASN A 121 18.21 -25.15 11.79
N ASN A 122 16.91 -24.82 11.85
CA ASN A 122 16.09 -24.99 13.05
C ASN A 122 14.96 -26.00 12.91
N ILE A 123 14.45 -26.23 11.69
CA ILE A 123 13.25 -27.05 11.47
C ILE A 123 13.40 -28.51 11.92
N GLN A 124 14.62 -29.03 11.97
CA GLN A 124 14.90 -30.38 12.48
C GLN A 124 15.15 -30.40 13.99
N LYS A 125 15.41 -29.24 14.62
CA LYS A 125 15.79 -29.12 16.02
C LYS A 125 14.63 -28.77 16.94
N GLN A 126 13.59 -28.11 16.36
CA GLN A 126 12.45 -27.65 17.12
C GLN A 126 11.17 -27.66 16.26
N LYS A 127 10.03 -27.73 16.91
CA LYS A 127 8.74 -27.60 16.24
C LYS A 127 8.53 -26.14 15.84
N ILE A 128 8.39 -25.89 14.55
CA ILE A 128 8.10 -24.55 13.99
C ILE A 128 6.73 -24.63 13.35
N THR A 129 5.82 -23.78 13.78
CA THR A 129 4.49 -23.65 13.17
C THR A 129 4.51 -22.70 11.95
N GLU A 130 3.48 -22.75 11.14
CA GLU A 130 3.28 -21.79 10.04
C GLU A 130 3.24 -20.35 10.58
N TYR A 131 2.65 -20.13 11.75
CA TYR A 131 2.62 -18.83 12.42
C TYR A 131 4.01 -18.37 12.86
N ASP A 132 4.78 -19.24 13.52
CA ASP A 132 6.16 -18.93 13.94
C ASP A 132 7.02 -18.53 12.74
N ALA A 133 6.88 -19.22 11.61
CA ALA A 133 7.60 -18.90 10.39
C ALA A 133 7.22 -17.53 9.84
N SER A 134 5.92 -17.17 9.83
CA SER A 134 5.46 -15.86 9.38
C SER A 134 5.97 -14.72 10.25
N GLU A 135 5.90 -14.86 11.57
CA GLU A 135 6.39 -13.86 12.52
C GLU A 135 7.93 -13.75 12.47
N LYS A 136 8.63 -14.85 12.27
CA LYS A 136 10.10 -14.82 12.13
C LYS A 136 10.54 -14.05 10.90
N LEU A 137 9.89 -14.25 9.75
CA LEU A 137 10.19 -13.49 8.53
C LEU A 137 9.90 -11.99 8.71
N LYS A 138 8.78 -11.65 9.33
CA LYS A 138 8.44 -10.27 9.68
C LYS A 138 9.51 -9.63 10.58
N ASN A 139 10.03 -10.38 11.56
CA ASN A 139 11.09 -9.89 12.44
C ASN A 139 12.39 -9.61 11.68
N PHE A 140 12.80 -10.48 10.74
CA PHE A 140 13.95 -10.21 9.88
C PHE A 140 13.77 -8.96 9.01
N ARG A 141 12.56 -8.71 8.52
CA ARG A 141 12.24 -7.46 7.83
C ARG A 141 12.34 -6.25 8.75
N ALA A 142 11.89 -6.39 9.99
CA ALA A 142 11.89 -5.31 10.99
C ALA A 142 13.31 -4.91 11.46
N GLU A 143 14.32 -5.72 11.22
CA GLU A 143 15.72 -5.34 11.44
C GLU A 143 16.18 -4.20 10.51
N ASN A 144 15.50 -4.03 9.35
CA ASN A 144 15.75 -2.90 8.48
C ASN A 144 15.07 -1.63 9.02
N LYS A 145 15.86 -0.60 9.32
CA LYS A 145 15.36 0.69 9.83
C LYS A 145 14.32 1.39 8.96
N ASN A 146 14.24 1.03 7.68
CA ASN A 146 13.26 1.59 6.74
C ASN A 146 12.00 0.73 6.62
N PHE A 147 11.91 -0.40 7.32
CA PHE A 147 10.70 -1.22 7.35
C PHE A 147 9.58 -0.47 8.07
N ILE A 148 8.41 -0.40 7.46
CA ILE A 148 7.23 0.25 8.03
C ILE A 148 6.23 -0.81 8.48
N CYS A 149 5.87 -1.72 7.57
CA CYS A 149 4.95 -2.83 7.83
C CYS A 149 5.06 -3.86 6.70
N GLU A 150 4.44 -5.00 6.89
CA GLU A 150 4.22 -5.96 5.80
C GLU A 150 3.27 -5.36 4.75
N SER A 151 3.42 -5.76 3.48
CA SER A 151 2.55 -5.32 2.37
C SER A 151 1.17 -5.99 2.40
N PHE A 152 1.12 -7.19 2.96
CA PHE A 152 -0.09 -8.01 3.17
C PHE A 152 0.19 -9.07 4.24
N PRO A 153 -0.84 -9.76 4.78
CA PRO A 153 -0.63 -10.84 5.74
C PRO A 153 0.21 -11.95 5.11
N THR A 154 1.37 -12.25 5.68
CA THR A 154 2.24 -13.32 5.16
C THR A 154 1.48 -14.64 5.08
N ILE A 155 1.54 -15.29 3.94
CA ILE A 155 1.08 -16.66 3.73
C ILE A 155 2.27 -17.58 4.02
N ALA A 156 2.16 -18.40 5.06
CA ALA A 156 3.10 -19.46 5.38
C ALA A 156 2.30 -20.75 5.57
N ALA A 157 2.44 -21.69 4.65
CA ALA A 157 1.51 -22.82 4.55
C ALA A 157 2.23 -24.14 4.24
N THR A 158 2.00 -25.17 5.07
CA THR A 158 2.56 -26.50 4.88
C THR A 158 1.51 -27.48 4.35
N GLY A 159 1.88 -28.28 3.33
CA GLY A 159 1.06 -29.33 2.77
C GLY A 159 -0.31 -28.81 2.30
N SER A 160 -1.42 -29.37 2.82
CA SER A 160 -2.78 -29.03 2.38
C SER A 160 -3.18 -27.57 2.60
N ASN A 161 -2.56 -26.86 3.55
CA ASN A 161 -2.85 -25.44 3.77
C ASN A 161 -2.36 -24.58 2.58
N GLY A 162 -1.34 -25.02 1.85
CA GLY A 162 -0.87 -24.36 0.64
C GLY A 162 -1.88 -24.32 -0.52
N ALA A 163 -2.93 -25.14 -0.47
CA ALA A 163 -4.02 -25.11 -1.44
C ALA A 163 -5.13 -24.10 -1.10
N ILE A 164 -5.09 -23.49 0.07
CA ILE A 164 -6.08 -22.52 0.52
C ILE A 164 -5.68 -21.13 -0.01
N ILE A 165 -6.53 -20.57 -0.86
CA ILE A 165 -6.32 -19.22 -1.41
C ILE A 165 -6.31 -18.20 -0.26
N HIS A 166 -5.31 -17.32 -0.24
CA HIS A 166 -5.12 -16.31 0.80
C HIS A 166 -5.06 -16.91 2.22
N TYR A 167 -4.46 -18.11 2.37
CA TYR A 167 -4.25 -18.72 3.67
C TYR A 167 -3.57 -17.74 4.64
N ARG A 168 -4.04 -17.72 5.88
CA ARG A 168 -3.45 -16.89 6.93
C ARG A 168 -3.14 -17.77 8.12
N PRO A 169 -1.88 -17.93 8.49
CA PRO A 169 -1.53 -18.64 9.70
C PRO A 169 -2.12 -17.92 10.93
N ASP A 170 -2.65 -18.72 11.83
CA ASP A 170 -3.25 -18.27 13.10
C ASP A 170 -2.44 -18.85 14.26
N GLU A 171 -2.14 -18.04 15.27
CA GLU A 171 -1.29 -18.43 16.39
C GLU A 171 -1.74 -19.74 17.07
N LYS A 172 -3.05 -19.96 17.17
CA LYS A 172 -3.63 -21.11 17.90
C LYS A 172 -3.92 -22.33 17.00
N LYS A 173 -4.03 -22.12 15.69
CA LYS A 173 -4.53 -23.15 14.74
C LYS A 173 -3.52 -23.54 13.67
N SER A 174 -2.39 -22.89 13.60
CA SER A 174 -1.36 -23.19 12.61
C SER A 174 -0.76 -24.59 12.80
N LYS A 175 -0.52 -25.26 11.68
CA LYS A 175 0.15 -26.54 11.66
C LYS A 175 1.64 -26.40 11.95
N ILE A 176 2.25 -27.44 12.49
CA ILE A 176 3.69 -27.59 12.49
C ILE A 176 4.12 -27.87 11.05
N ILE A 177 5.17 -27.18 10.60
CA ILE A 177 5.71 -27.35 9.26
C ILE A 177 6.24 -28.79 9.10
N ASP A 178 5.72 -29.50 8.10
CA ASP A 178 6.09 -30.87 7.78
C ASP A 178 7.22 -30.88 6.72
N THR A 179 8.40 -31.29 7.12
CA THR A 179 9.57 -31.36 6.23
C THR A 179 9.45 -32.34 5.06
N LYS A 180 8.46 -33.21 5.08
CA LYS A 180 8.14 -34.14 3.99
C LYS A 180 7.15 -33.58 2.98
N LYS A 181 6.65 -32.38 3.19
CA LYS A 181 5.65 -31.71 2.34
C LYS A 181 6.19 -30.39 1.83
N LEU A 182 5.54 -29.89 0.79
CA LEU A 182 5.83 -28.54 0.32
C LEU A 182 5.47 -27.52 1.40
N PHE A 183 6.33 -26.54 1.55
CA PHE A 183 6.11 -25.34 2.34
C PHE A 183 6.07 -24.14 1.41
N LEU A 184 4.93 -23.46 1.40
CA LEU A 184 4.70 -22.25 0.62
C LEU A 184 4.90 -21.04 1.52
N ILE A 185 5.66 -20.06 1.03
CA ILE A 185 5.78 -18.74 1.64
C ILE A 185 5.50 -17.67 0.59
N ASP A 186 4.52 -16.79 0.86
CA ASP A 186 4.20 -15.63 0.05
C ASP A 186 4.11 -14.42 0.97
N SER A 187 4.93 -13.40 0.73
CA SER A 187 5.13 -12.32 1.67
C SER A 187 5.76 -11.10 1.01
N GLY A 188 5.59 -9.93 1.63
CA GLY A 188 6.21 -8.68 1.22
C GLY A 188 6.30 -7.67 2.35
N GLY A 189 7.17 -6.71 2.20
CA GLY A 189 7.38 -5.61 3.17
C GLY A 189 7.65 -4.28 2.49
#